data_087cd16113beceaaff8dce49fde30f55
#
_entry.id   087cd16113beceaaff8dce49fde30f55
#
_cell.length_a   1.000
_cell.length_b   1.000
_cell.length_c   1.000
_cell.angle_alpha   90.00
_cell.angle_beta   90.00
_cell.angle_gamma   90.00
#
_symmetry.space_group_name_H-M   'P 1'
#
loop_
_entity.id
_entity.type
_entity.pdbx_description
1 polymer ?
#
loop_
_entity_poly.entity_id
_entity_poly.type
_entity_poly.pdbx_seq_one_letter_code
_entity_poly.pdbx_strand_id
1 'polypeptide(L)'
;MNISYEGIGALVVTFPGGTCRTGQVCKIGIAGGADKCSSGDKFCGVMLAGEGGVSTVQVEGFVQVGYSGTKPSLGYTVLAADGTGKVAANANGREYLVVEVDTEEMTAIIKL
;
A
#
# COMPACT_ATOMS: atom_id res chain seq x y z
N MET A 1 5.23 -3.40 -20.70
CA MET A 1 5.64 -4.76 -20.29
C MET A 1 5.06 -5.09 -18.92
N ASN A 2 4.51 -6.27 -18.80
CA ASN A 2 3.92 -6.69 -17.53
C ASN A 2 4.90 -7.59 -16.77
N ILE A 3 5.00 -7.38 -15.47
CA ILE A 3 5.72 -8.28 -14.59
C ILE A 3 4.75 -9.31 -14.01
N SER A 4 5.28 -10.46 -13.62
CA SER A 4 4.52 -11.51 -12.95
C SER A 4 5.00 -11.65 -11.52
N TYR A 5 4.08 -11.67 -10.56
CA TYR A 5 4.43 -11.75 -9.14
C TYR A 5 3.48 -12.63 -8.31
N GLU A 6 2.82 -13.47 -8.82
CA GLU A 6 1.83 -14.47 -8.35
C GLU A 6 1.67 -14.71 -6.83
N GLY A 7 1.97 -13.72 -5.99
CA GLY A 7 1.83 -13.84 -4.55
C GLY A 7 2.93 -14.64 -3.84
N ILE A 8 3.94 -15.13 -4.57
CA ILE A 8 5.07 -15.81 -3.96
C ILE A 8 5.87 -14.81 -3.12
N GLY A 9 6.14 -15.16 -1.86
CA GLY A 9 6.81 -14.26 -0.92
C GLY A 9 5.89 -13.24 -0.26
N ALA A 10 4.59 -13.29 -0.53
CA ALA A 10 3.63 -12.43 0.13
C ALA A 10 3.38 -12.90 1.57
N LEU A 11 3.39 -11.94 2.50
CA LEU A 11 3.02 -12.19 3.88
C LEU A 11 1.75 -11.42 4.19
N VAL A 12 0.75 -12.13 4.70
CA VAL A 12 -0.56 -11.58 5.01
C VAL A 12 -0.81 -11.72 6.50
N VAL A 13 -1.28 -10.64 7.12
CA VAL A 13 -1.58 -10.60 8.55
C VAL A 13 -3.02 -10.14 8.74
N THR A 14 -3.73 -10.73 9.71
CA THR A 14 -5.08 -10.29 10.07
C THR A 14 -5.04 -9.41 11.30
N PHE A 15 -5.83 -8.34 11.27
CA PHE A 15 -5.95 -7.38 12.36
C PHE A 15 -7.40 -7.31 12.85
N PRO A 16 -7.62 -7.03 14.16
CA PRO A 16 -8.97 -6.85 14.67
C PRO A 16 -9.49 -5.45 14.29
N GLY A 17 -10.41 -5.39 13.35
CA GLY A 17 -11.04 -4.13 12.98
C GLY A 17 -10.13 -3.15 12.27
N GLY A 18 -10.51 -1.86 12.33
CA GLY A 18 -9.80 -0.76 11.67
C GLY A 18 -10.70 0.00 10.73
N THR A 19 -10.18 1.09 10.17
CA THR A 19 -10.94 1.98 9.28
C THR A 19 -10.53 1.89 7.82
N CYS A 20 -9.50 1.11 7.50
CA CYS A 20 -9.01 0.94 6.14
C CYS A 20 -10.01 0.14 5.29
N ARG A 21 -10.00 0.39 4.00
CA ARG A 21 -10.85 -0.32 3.03
C ARG A 21 -10.00 -1.11 2.06
N THR A 22 -10.62 -2.11 1.44
CA THR A 22 -9.99 -2.97 0.44
C THR A 22 -9.29 -2.15 -0.65
N GLY A 23 -8.06 -2.50 -0.96
CA GLY A 23 -7.24 -1.83 -1.96
C GLY A 23 -6.51 -0.60 -1.48
N GLN A 24 -6.79 -0.11 -0.28
CA GLN A 24 -6.13 1.06 0.28
C GLN A 24 -4.87 0.70 1.07
N VAL A 25 -3.90 1.60 1.08
CA VAL A 25 -2.76 1.49 1.97
C VAL A 25 -3.19 1.77 3.40
N CYS A 26 -2.63 1.06 4.36
CA CYS A 26 -3.04 1.15 5.75
C CYS A 26 -1.85 1.22 6.71
N LYS A 27 -2.14 1.65 7.92
CA LYS A 27 -1.19 1.70 9.03
C LYS A 27 -1.78 0.99 10.23
N ILE A 28 -0.96 0.72 11.22
CA ILE A 28 -1.45 0.17 12.49
C ILE A 28 -1.97 1.33 13.33
N GLY A 29 -3.25 1.28 13.68
CA GLY A 29 -3.87 2.30 14.52
C GLY A 29 -3.58 2.11 16.00
N ILE A 30 -3.92 3.10 16.80
CA ILE A 30 -3.70 3.08 18.26
C ILE A 30 -4.40 1.89 18.91
N ALA A 31 -5.56 1.49 18.39
CA ALA A 31 -6.32 0.35 18.91
C ALA A 31 -5.82 -1.00 18.38
N GLY A 32 -4.79 -1.00 17.54
CA GLY A 32 -4.20 -2.23 16.98
C GLY A 32 -4.84 -2.73 15.69
N GLY A 33 -5.81 -2.01 15.15
CA GLY A 33 -6.45 -2.35 13.88
C GLY A 33 -5.71 -1.78 12.67
N ALA A 34 -6.13 -2.19 11.48
CA ALA A 34 -5.61 -1.65 10.22
C ALA A 34 -6.37 -0.38 9.86
N ASP A 35 -5.76 0.76 10.10
CA ASP A 35 -6.41 2.05 9.92
C ASP A 35 -6.04 2.71 8.60
N LYS A 36 -6.96 3.54 8.11
CA LYS A 36 -6.73 4.41 6.98
C LYS A 36 -5.61 5.40 7.30
N CYS A 37 -4.70 5.59 6.36
CA CYS A 37 -3.62 6.55 6.49
C CYS A 37 -4.09 7.98 6.24
N SER A 38 -3.47 8.91 6.94
CA SER A 38 -3.54 10.33 6.61
C SER A 38 -2.42 10.68 5.62
N SER A 39 -2.54 11.82 4.95
CA SER A 39 -1.52 12.30 4.02
C SER A 39 -0.16 12.40 4.71
N GLY A 40 0.87 11.83 4.11
CA GLY A 40 2.22 11.82 4.65
C GLY A 40 2.54 10.65 5.58
N ASP A 41 1.56 9.85 5.95
CA ASP A 41 1.81 8.70 6.82
C ASP A 41 2.61 7.61 6.10
N LYS A 42 3.46 6.93 6.86
CA LYS A 42 4.09 5.69 6.39
C LYS A 42 3.06 4.58 6.47
N PHE A 43 2.87 3.87 5.39
CA PHE A 43 1.96 2.73 5.37
C PHE A 43 2.73 1.43 5.55
N CYS A 44 2.11 0.46 6.20
CA CYS A 44 2.74 -0.85 6.45
C CYS A 44 2.26 -1.93 5.48
N GLY A 45 1.17 -1.70 4.78
CA GLY A 45 0.63 -2.70 3.87
C GLY A 45 -0.59 -2.22 3.13
N VAL A 46 -1.22 -3.15 2.44
CA VAL A 46 -2.42 -2.90 1.63
C VAL A 46 -3.53 -3.83 2.08
N MET A 47 -4.71 -3.27 2.29
CA MET A 47 -5.90 -4.01 2.70
C MET A 47 -6.36 -4.92 1.57
N LEU A 48 -6.40 -6.23 1.82
CA LEU A 48 -6.89 -7.21 0.84
C LEU A 48 -8.38 -7.48 1.02
N ALA A 49 -8.84 -7.57 2.25
CA ALA A 49 -10.24 -7.84 2.58
C ALA A 49 -10.54 -7.39 3.99
N GLY A 50 -11.78 -6.94 4.23
CA GLY A 50 -12.27 -6.64 5.56
C GLY A 50 -13.67 -7.20 5.71
N GLU A 51 -13.87 -8.06 6.70
CA GLU A 51 -15.14 -8.74 6.91
C GLU A 51 -15.30 -9.12 8.37
N GLY A 52 -16.50 -8.88 8.90
CA GLY A 52 -16.84 -9.32 10.26
C GLY A 52 -15.96 -8.71 11.35
N GLY A 53 -15.47 -7.49 11.16
CA GLY A 53 -14.59 -6.84 12.12
C GLY A 53 -13.14 -7.29 12.06
N VAL A 54 -12.76 -8.02 11.00
CA VAL A 54 -11.39 -8.50 10.79
C VAL A 54 -10.87 -7.92 9.49
N SER A 55 -9.65 -7.41 9.51
CA SER A 55 -8.96 -6.86 8.34
C SER A 55 -7.79 -7.75 7.96
N THR A 56 -7.72 -8.13 6.69
CA THR A 56 -6.61 -8.91 6.13
C THR A 56 -5.72 -7.98 5.32
N VAL A 57 -4.46 -7.86 5.72
CA VAL A 57 -3.51 -6.90 5.14
C VAL A 57 -2.27 -7.61 4.64
N GLN A 58 -1.87 -7.32 3.41
CA GLN A 58 -0.59 -7.77 2.90
C GLN A 58 0.49 -6.81 3.39
N VAL A 59 1.48 -7.32 4.09
CA VAL A 59 2.56 -6.52 4.70
C VAL A 59 3.93 -6.80 4.11
N GLU A 60 4.06 -7.79 3.25
CA GLU A 60 5.29 -8.15 2.55
C GLU A 60 4.99 -8.59 1.13
N GLY A 61 5.99 -8.50 0.25
CA GLY A 61 5.90 -8.95 -1.12
C GLY A 61 5.43 -7.84 -2.07
N PHE A 62 5.16 -8.21 -3.31
CA PHE A 62 4.73 -7.27 -4.34
C PHE A 62 3.23 -7.03 -4.25
N VAL A 63 2.83 -5.79 -4.45
CA VAL A 63 1.42 -5.41 -4.40
C VAL A 63 1.17 -4.24 -5.34
N GLN A 64 -0.03 -4.21 -5.91
CA GLN A 64 -0.48 -3.08 -6.72
C GLN A 64 -1.12 -2.02 -5.82
N VAL A 65 -0.72 -0.77 -6.01
CA VAL A 65 -1.29 0.37 -5.29
C VAL A 65 -1.66 1.46 -6.30
N GLY A 66 -2.66 2.26 -5.95
CA GLY A 66 -2.93 3.50 -6.69
C GLY A 66 -1.91 4.57 -6.29
N TYR A 67 -1.59 5.47 -7.20
CA TYR A 67 -0.77 6.63 -6.86
C TYR A 67 -1.46 7.92 -7.29
N SER A 68 -1.07 9.02 -6.68
CA SER A 68 -1.52 10.34 -7.06
C SER A 68 -0.31 11.27 -7.21
N GLY A 69 -0.51 12.37 -7.93
CA GLY A 69 0.56 13.34 -8.17
C GLY A 69 1.59 12.84 -9.16
N THR A 70 2.86 13.08 -8.86
CA THR A 70 3.96 12.72 -9.74
C THR A 70 4.08 11.22 -9.91
N LYS A 71 4.28 10.78 -11.15
CA LYS A 71 4.54 9.39 -11.47
C LYS A 71 5.73 8.86 -10.67
N PRO A 72 5.59 7.76 -9.93
CA PRO A 72 6.72 7.16 -9.21
C PRO A 72 7.82 6.71 -10.18
N SER A 73 9.06 6.89 -9.79
CA SER A 73 10.19 6.38 -10.56
C SER A 73 10.37 4.89 -10.33
N LEU A 74 10.78 4.16 -11.36
CA LEU A 74 11.16 2.76 -11.19
C LEU A 74 12.42 2.65 -10.32
N GLY A 75 12.53 1.55 -9.59
CA GLY A 75 13.59 1.35 -8.61
C GLY A 75 13.16 1.81 -7.23
N TYR A 76 14.11 2.11 -6.38
CA TYR A 76 13.80 2.53 -5.01
C TYR A 76 13.33 3.98 -4.99
N THR A 77 12.15 4.18 -4.45
CA THR A 77 11.50 5.48 -4.41
C THR A 77 10.81 5.67 -3.05
N VAL A 78 10.94 6.86 -2.49
CA VAL A 78 10.30 7.17 -1.19
C VAL A 78 8.84 7.55 -1.42
N LEU A 79 7.94 6.76 -0.86
CA LEU A 79 6.50 6.94 -0.98
C LEU A 79 5.85 7.03 0.39
N ALA A 80 4.77 7.78 0.48
CA ALA A 80 3.91 7.84 1.66
C ALA A 80 2.46 7.77 1.21
N ALA A 81 1.55 7.61 2.16
CA ALA A 81 0.12 7.69 1.88
C ALA A 81 -0.26 9.10 1.43
N ASP A 82 -1.23 9.20 0.55
CA ASP A 82 -1.73 10.50 0.07
C ASP A 82 -2.96 11.00 0.83
N GLY A 83 -3.49 10.18 1.75
CA GLY A 83 -4.69 10.49 2.51
C GLY A 83 -5.98 9.98 1.90
N THR A 84 -5.94 9.43 0.68
CA THR A 84 -7.12 8.91 -0.01
C THR A 84 -7.07 7.40 -0.24
N GLY A 85 -6.11 6.71 0.37
CA GLY A 85 -5.91 5.28 0.20
C GLY A 85 -4.87 4.92 -0.84
N LYS A 86 -4.31 5.91 -1.53
CA LYS A 86 -3.26 5.75 -2.54
C LYS A 86 -1.91 6.17 -1.96
N VAL A 87 -0.87 6.10 -2.78
CA VAL A 87 0.47 6.54 -2.41
C VAL A 87 0.88 7.76 -3.23
N ALA A 88 1.82 8.51 -2.72
CA ALA A 88 2.43 9.65 -3.42
C ALA A 88 3.90 9.76 -3.06
N ALA A 89 4.69 10.33 -3.96
CA ALA A 89 6.08 10.65 -3.68
C ALA A 89 6.13 11.68 -2.54
N ASN A 90 6.84 11.35 -1.46
CA ASN A 90 6.88 12.20 -0.28
C ASN A 90 8.13 11.86 0.55
N ALA A 91 8.94 12.87 0.83
CA ALA A 91 10.19 12.69 1.58
C ALA A 91 9.97 12.16 3.01
N ASN A 92 8.77 12.31 3.56
CA ASN A 92 8.44 11.81 4.90
C ASN A 92 8.05 10.33 4.89
N GLY A 93 7.99 9.72 3.73
CA GLY A 93 7.60 8.33 3.58
C GLY A 93 8.71 7.34 3.85
N ARG A 94 8.55 6.17 3.29
CA ARG A 94 9.47 5.07 3.37
C ARG A 94 9.89 4.67 1.96
N GLU A 95 11.08 4.12 1.79
CA GLU A 95 11.56 3.64 0.50
C GLU A 95 10.94 2.30 0.15
N TYR A 96 10.40 2.20 -1.06
CA TYR A 96 9.85 0.97 -1.63
C TYR A 96 10.47 0.71 -2.99
N LEU A 97 10.58 -0.56 -3.38
CA LEU A 97 11.01 -0.91 -4.72
C LEU A 97 9.81 -0.85 -5.66
N VAL A 98 9.86 0.06 -6.62
CA VAL A 98 8.82 0.22 -7.63
C VAL A 98 9.27 -0.53 -8.89
N VAL A 99 8.47 -1.52 -9.31
CA VAL A 99 8.86 -2.39 -10.43
C VAL A 99 8.01 -2.18 -11.68
N GLU A 100 6.84 -1.57 -11.57
CA GLU A 100 5.99 -1.24 -12.71
C GLU A 100 5.12 -0.03 -12.37
N VAL A 101 4.88 0.82 -13.36
CA VAL A 101 3.97 1.96 -13.22
C VAL A 101 3.07 2.02 -14.45
N ASP A 102 1.76 2.11 -14.22
CA ASP A 102 0.75 2.30 -15.25
C ASP A 102 0.19 3.72 -15.13
N THR A 103 0.50 4.56 -16.11
CA THR A 103 0.09 5.97 -16.08
C THR A 103 -1.36 6.18 -16.48
N GLU A 104 -1.97 5.25 -17.21
CA GLU A 104 -3.37 5.35 -17.58
C GLU A 104 -4.28 5.06 -16.39
N GLU A 105 -3.99 3.98 -15.68
CA GLU A 105 -4.76 3.58 -14.49
C GLU A 105 -4.28 4.30 -13.23
N MET A 106 -3.15 4.97 -13.28
CA MET A 106 -2.48 5.57 -12.13
C MET A 106 -2.26 4.57 -11.01
N THR A 107 -1.61 3.47 -11.37
CA THR A 107 -1.25 2.40 -10.43
C THR A 107 0.24 2.08 -10.54
N ALA A 108 0.76 1.49 -9.49
CA ALA A 108 2.15 1.03 -9.46
C ALA A 108 2.21 -0.32 -8.76
N ILE A 109 3.17 -1.14 -9.14
CA ILE A 109 3.48 -2.37 -8.42
C ILE A 109 4.74 -2.12 -7.63
N ILE A 110 4.63 -2.29 -6.32
CA ILE A 110 5.72 -2.03 -5.38
C ILE A 110 5.99 -3.27 -4.51
N LYS A 111 7.21 -3.35 -4.00
CA LYS A 111 7.54 -4.33 -2.96
C LYS A 111 7.47 -3.63 -1.61
N LEU A 112 6.65 -4.20 -0.75
CA LEU A 112 6.45 -3.70 0.62
C LEU A 112 7.67 -3.98 1.52
#